data_ef23dc9441b4cbd7d5227c0eb565567a
#
_entry.id   ef23dc9441b4cbd7d5227c0eb565567a
#
_cell.length_a   1.000
_cell.length_b   1.000
_cell.length_c   1.000
_cell.angle_alpha   90.00
_cell.angle_beta   90.00
_cell.angle_gamma   90.00
#
_symmetry.space_group_name_H-M   'P 1'
#
loop_
_entity.id
_entity.type
_entity.pdbx_description
1 polymer ?
#
loop_
_entity_poly.entity_id
_entity_poly.type
_entity_poly.pdbx_seq_one_letter_code
_entity_poly.pdbx_strand_id
1 'polypeptide(L)'
;QVISFNVREAERERQFNDFIDKKDTILSGIVKRLEFGSVIIDLGKAEAIIQKNEMIPRENIKAGDRIKAYCHDVRRETRGQQIFLSRAHPKFMEKLFIQEVPEIYDGLIEIKSSARDPGSRAKICVNAIDTSLDPVGACVGMRGSRVQAVVNELQGEKIDIVNWSEDPAIVVSNALSPAEVQRVNVNSVAKKLDVILTEENLS
;
A
#
# COMPACT_ATOMS: atom_id res chain seq x y z
N GLN A 1 37.93 -21.08 -7.76
CA GLN A 1 37.36 -19.70 -7.59
C GLN A 1 36.42 -19.33 -8.76
N VAL A 2 36.75 -19.62 -10.02
CA VAL A 2 35.92 -19.30 -11.22
C VAL A 2 34.61 -20.08 -11.22
N ILE A 3 34.61 -21.37 -10.89
CA ILE A 3 33.41 -22.21 -10.84
C ILE A 3 32.42 -21.71 -9.76
N SER A 4 32.93 -21.35 -8.60
CA SER A 4 32.11 -20.80 -7.49
C SER A 4 31.49 -19.44 -7.84
N PHE A 5 32.17 -18.61 -8.61
CA PHE A 5 31.65 -17.34 -9.10
C PHE A 5 30.48 -17.56 -10.09
N ASN A 6 30.68 -18.42 -11.08
CA ASN A 6 29.67 -18.73 -12.11
C ASN A 6 28.39 -19.34 -11.50
N VAL A 7 28.53 -20.21 -10.49
CA VAL A 7 27.38 -20.80 -9.78
C VAL A 7 26.57 -19.73 -9.04
N ARG A 8 27.25 -18.80 -8.38
CA ARG A 8 26.58 -17.69 -7.67
C ARG A 8 25.85 -16.75 -8.63
N GLU A 9 26.46 -16.46 -9.77
CA GLU A 9 25.85 -15.60 -10.78
C GLU A 9 24.61 -16.25 -11.41
N ALA A 10 24.69 -17.52 -11.74
CA ALA A 10 23.55 -18.31 -12.24
C ALA A 10 22.41 -18.40 -11.23
N GLU A 11 22.70 -18.55 -9.93
CA GLU A 11 21.71 -18.54 -8.85
C GLU A 11 21.01 -17.18 -8.74
N ARG A 12 21.78 -16.09 -8.82
CA ARG A 12 21.23 -14.72 -8.78
C ARG A 12 20.32 -14.44 -9.97
N GLU A 13 20.73 -14.85 -11.17
CA GLU A 13 19.90 -14.70 -12.36
C GLU A 13 18.61 -15.52 -12.27
N ARG A 14 18.67 -16.73 -11.72
CA ARG A 14 17.49 -17.54 -11.45
C ARG A 14 16.55 -16.85 -10.46
N GLN A 15 17.07 -16.35 -9.35
CA GLN A 15 16.27 -15.61 -8.35
C GLN A 15 15.59 -14.37 -8.97
N PHE A 16 16.32 -13.62 -9.79
CA PHE A 16 15.75 -12.49 -10.51
C PHE A 16 14.59 -12.92 -11.41
N ASN A 17 14.78 -13.95 -12.23
CA ASN A 17 13.77 -14.45 -13.15
C ASN A 17 12.54 -15.03 -12.42
N ASP A 18 12.73 -15.67 -11.27
CA ASP A 18 11.65 -16.23 -10.44
C ASP A 18 10.75 -15.14 -9.82
N PHE A 19 11.27 -13.91 -9.67
CA PHE A 19 10.57 -12.85 -8.96
C PHE A 19 10.24 -11.61 -9.80
N ILE A 20 10.77 -11.47 -11.01
CA ILE A 20 10.50 -10.28 -11.85
C ILE A 20 8.99 -10.10 -12.15
N ASP A 21 8.28 -11.19 -12.39
CA ASP A 21 6.84 -11.18 -12.66
C ASP A 21 5.99 -10.97 -11.38
N LYS A 22 6.62 -10.98 -10.20
CA LYS A 22 5.97 -10.74 -8.92
C LYS A 22 6.06 -9.28 -8.46
N LYS A 23 6.67 -8.44 -9.27
CA LYS A 23 6.60 -6.99 -9.08
C LYS A 23 5.13 -6.55 -9.07
N ASP A 24 4.81 -5.53 -8.30
CA ASP A 24 3.45 -5.03 -8.08
C ASP A 24 2.48 -6.02 -7.37
N THR A 25 2.99 -7.03 -6.68
CA THR A 25 2.20 -7.96 -5.87
C THR A 25 2.58 -7.90 -4.39
N ILE A 26 1.73 -8.49 -3.53
CA ILE A 26 2.08 -8.74 -2.13
C ILE A 26 2.83 -10.06 -2.03
N LEU A 27 3.98 -10.02 -1.36
CA LEU A 27 4.75 -11.19 -1.00
C LEU A 27 4.70 -11.40 0.52
N SER A 28 4.66 -12.66 0.94
CA SER A 28 4.73 -13.06 2.34
C SER A 28 5.99 -13.85 2.60
N GLY A 29 6.66 -13.57 3.69
CA GLY A 29 7.86 -14.28 4.08
C GLY A 29 8.12 -14.22 5.57
N ILE A 30 9.22 -14.82 6.00
CA ILE A 30 9.65 -14.86 7.40
C ILE A 30 10.84 -13.92 7.57
N VAL A 31 10.78 -13.08 8.58
CA VAL A 31 11.87 -12.18 8.94
C VAL A 31 13.07 -13.01 9.38
N LYS A 32 14.17 -12.91 8.62
CA LYS A 32 15.40 -13.65 8.89
C LYS A 32 16.28 -12.90 9.88
N ARG A 33 16.46 -11.61 9.67
CA ARG A 33 17.28 -10.72 10.50
C ARG A 33 16.99 -9.25 10.23
N LEU A 34 17.42 -8.42 11.16
CA LEU A 34 17.39 -6.97 11.01
C LEU A 34 18.84 -6.49 10.82
N GLU A 35 19.06 -5.60 9.85
CA GLU A 35 20.38 -5.04 9.53
C GLU A 35 20.27 -3.52 9.34
N PHE A 36 20.91 -2.74 10.20
CA PHE A 36 20.96 -1.26 10.13
C PHE A 36 19.58 -0.60 9.96
N GLY A 37 18.54 -1.17 10.59
CA GLY A 37 17.15 -0.69 10.49
C GLY A 37 16.39 -1.19 9.28
N SER A 38 17.01 -1.96 8.38
CA SER A 38 16.35 -2.69 7.30
C SER A 38 16.01 -4.10 7.76
N VAL A 39 15.00 -4.70 7.13
CA VAL A 39 14.53 -6.06 7.45
C VAL A 39 14.82 -6.97 6.27
N ILE A 40 15.50 -8.09 6.53
CA ILE A 40 15.75 -9.13 5.55
C ILE A 40 14.72 -10.25 5.74
N ILE A 41 14.03 -10.57 4.66
CA ILE A 41 12.92 -11.52 4.63
C ILE A 41 13.30 -12.70 3.77
N ASP A 42 13.03 -13.89 4.29
CA ASP A 42 13.14 -15.14 3.54
C ASP A 42 11.81 -15.44 2.84
N LEU A 43 11.86 -15.47 1.51
CA LEU A 43 10.74 -15.83 0.65
C LEU A 43 10.76 -17.31 0.22
N GLY A 44 11.66 -18.11 0.79
CA GLY A 44 11.87 -19.52 0.49
C GLY A 44 12.85 -19.75 -0.67
N LYS A 45 12.67 -19.09 -1.81
CA LYS A 45 13.55 -19.20 -2.98
C LYS A 45 14.60 -18.10 -3.07
N ALA A 46 14.38 -16.98 -2.39
CA ALA A 46 15.28 -15.82 -2.37
C ALA A 46 15.06 -15.01 -1.09
N GLU A 47 16.04 -14.17 -0.79
CA GLU A 47 15.90 -13.15 0.25
C GLU A 47 15.46 -11.83 -0.37
N ALA A 48 14.55 -11.14 0.31
CA ALA A 48 14.12 -9.78 -0.01
C ALA A 48 14.53 -8.81 1.09
N ILE A 49 14.52 -7.54 0.77
CA ILE A 49 14.81 -6.46 1.71
C ILE A 49 13.66 -5.48 1.80
N ILE A 50 13.30 -5.09 3.04
CA ILE A 50 12.55 -3.86 3.31
C ILE A 50 13.54 -2.86 3.88
N GLN A 51 13.77 -1.77 3.15
CA GLN A 51 14.65 -0.70 3.62
C GLN A 51 13.99 0.07 4.76
N LYS A 52 14.79 0.72 5.60
CA LYS A 52 14.32 1.45 6.78
C LYS A 52 13.21 2.48 6.46
N ASN A 53 13.34 3.20 5.36
CA ASN A 53 12.36 4.19 4.89
C ASN A 53 11.09 3.57 4.28
N GLU A 54 11.11 2.26 4.03
CA GLU A 54 9.99 1.48 3.49
C GLU A 54 9.23 0.70 4.59
N MET A 55 9.62 0.91 5.84
CA MET A 55 8.96 0.33 7.01
C MET A 55 7.84 1.24 7.51
N ILE A 56 6.82 0.64 8.16
CA ILE A 56 5.84 1.42 8.92
C ILE A 56 6.55 1.97 10.18
N PRO A 57 6.47 3.29 10.45
CA PRO A 57 7.09 3.86 11.63
C PRO A 57 6.59 3.18 12.93
N ARG A 58 7.50 2.91 13.85
CA ARG A 58 7.22 2.28 15.15
C ARG A 58 6.71 0.83 15.09
N GLU A 59 6.74 0.20 13.93
CA GLU A 59 6.42 -1.22 13.81
C GLU A 59 7.49 -2.06 14.51
N ASN A 60 7.07 -2.97 15.40
CA ASN A 60 7.98 -3.82 16.14
C ASN A 60 8.09 -5.19 15.46
N ILE A 61 9.01 -5.31 14.51
CA ILE A 61 9.29 -6.54 13.78
C ILE A 61 10.49 -7.26 14.41
N LYS A 62 10.36 -8.57 14.56
CA LYS A 62 11.40 -9.45 15.12
C LYS A 62 11.75 -10.56 14.14
N ALA A 63 12.96 -11.10 14.29
CA ALA A 63 13.36 -12.30 13.57
C ALA A 63 12.40 -13.47 13.92
N GLY A 64 11.94 -14.18 12.89
CA GLY A 64 10.96 -15.25 12.98
C GLY A 64 9.51 -14.82 12.72
N ASP A 65 9.21 -13.52 12.72
CA ASP A 65 7.87 -13.03 12.40
C ASP A 65 7.53 -13.32 10.94
N ARG A 66 6.27 -13.68 10.68
CA ARG A 66 5.73 -13.76 9.33
C ARG A 66 5.10 -12.41 8.97
N ILE A 67 5.58 -11.81 7.89
CA ILE A 67 5.08 -10.52 7.43
C ILE A 67 4.71 -10.54 5.95
N LYS A 68 3.80 -9.65 5.58
CA LYS A 68 3.44 -9.33 4.20
C LYS A 68 4.05 -7.99 3.81
N ALA A 69 4.45 -7.84 2.57
CA ALA A 69 4.89 -6.56 2.04
C ALA A 69 4.65 -6.48 0.53
N TYR A 70 4.54 -5.27 0.03
CA TYR A 70 4.39 -4.98 -1.39
C TYR A 70 5.74 -5.02 -2.10
N CYS A 71 5.82 -5.79 -3.18
CA CYS A 71 7.02 -5.86 -4.01
C CYS A 71 7.04 -4.66 -4.98
N HIS A 72 7.76 -3.61 -4.62
CA HIS A 72 7.80 -2.39 -5.43
C HIS A 72 8.87 -2.44 -6.51
N ASP A 73 9.91 -3.27 -6.34
CA ASP A 73 10.96 -3.40 -7.33
C ASP A 73 11.66 -4.77 -7.28
N VAL A 74 12.07 -5.25 -8.44
CA VAL A 74 12.94 -6.42 -8.61
C VAL A 74 13.99 -6.03 -9.65
N ARG A 75 15.26 -6.01 -9.24
CA ARG A 75 16.36 -5.60 -10.12
C ARG A 75 17.60 -6.46 -9.93
N ARG A 76 18.40 -6.54 -10.97
CA ARG A 76 19.68 -7.23 -10.90
C ARG A 76 20.65 -6.42 -10.05
N GLU A 77 21.16 -7.05 -9.01
CA GLU A 77 22.17 -6.50 -8.13
C GLU A 77 23.39 -7.44 -8.12
N THR A 78 24.57 -6.90 -8.08
CA THR A 78 25.81 -7.70 -7.98
C THR A 78 26.04 -8.26 -6.59
N ARG A 79 25.51 -7.56 -5.57
CA ARG A 79 25.61 -7.95 -4.15
C ARG A 79 24.30 -7.63 -3.43
N GLY A 80 24.01 -8.36 -2.35
CA GLY A 80 22.79 -8.15 -1.54
C GLY A 80 21.52 -8.69 -2.18
N GLN A 81 20.38 -8.23 -1.73
CA GLN A 81 19.06 -8.66 -2.18
C GLN A 81 18.68 -7.98 -3.50
N GLN A 82 17.93 -8.69 -4.34
CA GLN A 82 17.43 -8.22 -5.63
C GLN A 82 15.94 -7.87 -5.61
N ILE A 83 15.25 -8.25 -4.54
CA ILE A 83 13.81 -8.08 -4.36
C ILE A 83 13.61 -7.02 -3.28
N PHE A 84 12.95 -5.92 -3.65
CA PHE A 84 12.72 -4.76 -2.80
C PHE A 84 11.26 -4.68 -2.41
N LEU A 85 11.00 -4.77 -1.12
CA LEU A 85 9.67 -4.75 -0.56
C LEU A 85 9.40 -3.46 0.22
N SER A 86 8.14 -3.09 0.31
CA SER A 86 7.68 -1.94 1.08
C SER A 86 6.43 -2.26 1.88
N ARG A 87 6.37 -1.74 3.10
CA ARG A 87 5.18 -1.69 3.94
C ARG A 87 4.62 -0.27 4.07
N ALA A 88 5.40 0.73 3.65
CA ALA A 88 5.03 2.15 3.67
C ALA A 88 4.35 2.61 2.38
N HIS A 89 4.54 1.93 1.26
CA HIS A 89 4.04 2.34 -0.04
C HIS A 89 2.50 2.34 -0.10
N PRO A 90 1.85 3.38 -0.71
CA PRO A 90 0.38 3.43 -0.84
C PRO A 90 -0.22 2.19 -1.52
N LYS A 91 0.44 1.65 -2.53
CA LYS A 91 0.01 0.43 -3.22
C LYS A 91 -0.04 -0.81 -2.33
N PHE A 92 0.68 -0.84 -1.20
CA PHE A 92 0.55 -1.92 -0.24
C PHE A 92 -0.88 -1.98 0.32
N MET A 93 -1.42 -0.84 0.73
CA MET A 93 -2.81 -0.74 1.18
C MET A 93 -3.80 -1.08 0.07
N GLU A 94 -3.61 -0.57 -1.15
CA GLU A 94 -4.48 -0.89 -2.29
C GLU A 94 -4.55 -2.39 -2.56
N LYS A 95 -3.39 -3.07 -2.57
CA LYS A 95 -3.32 -4.53 -2.77
C LYS A 95 -3.95 -5.32 -1.64
N LEU A 96 -3.87 -4.84 -0.39
CA LEU A 96 -4.59 -5.45 0.73
C LEU A 96 -6.10 -5.33 0.54
N PHE A 97 -6.60 -4.17 0.11
CA PHE A 97 -8.02 -4.02 -0.21
C PHE A 97 -8.48 -4.94 -1.36
N ILE A 98 -7.67 -5.13 -2.40
CA ILE A 98 -7.97 -6.08 -3.48
C ILE A 98 -8.08 -7.51 -2.93
N GLN A 99 -7.28 -7.89 -1.93
CA GLN A 99 -7.38 -9.21 -1.29
C GLN A 99 -8.60 -9.37 -0.38
N GLU A 100 -9.00 -8.31 0.32
CA GLU A 100 -10.08 -8.35 1.32
C GLU A 100 -11.47 -8.06 0.73
N VAL A 101 -11.54 -7.37 -0.42
CA VAL A 101 -12.80 -6.93 -1.06
C VAL A 101 -12.96 -7.61 -2.41
N PRO A 102 -13.77 -8.68 -2.49
CA PRO A 102 -13.99 -9.43 -3.72
C PRO A 102 -14.48 -8.56 -4.88
N GLU A 103 -15.31 -7.55 -4.60
CA GLU A 103 -15.85 -6.64 -5.60
C GLU A 103 -14.77 -5.78 -6.29
N ILE A 104 -13.64 -5.51 -5.60
CA ILE A 104 -12.47 -4.86 -6.21
C ILE A 104 -11.72 -5.89 -7.06
N TYR A 105 -11.51 -7.09 -6.56
CA TYR A 105 -10.84 -8.17 -7.30
C TYR A 105 -11.57 -8.50 -8.61
N ASP A 106 -12.90 -8.55 -8.58
CA ASP A 106 -13.77 -8.84 -9.73
C ASP A 106 -13.93 -7.64 -10.68
N GLY A 107 -13.35 -6.49 -10.34
CA GLY A 107 -13.40 -5.28 -11.16
C GLY A 107 -14.74 -4.54 -11.14
N LEU A 108 -15.60 -4.81 -10.17
CA LEU A 108 -16.89 -4.10 -9.98
C LEU A 108 -16.70 -2.76 -9.26
N ILE A 109 -15.63 -2.66 -8.47
CA ILE A 109 -15.20 -1.45 -7.78
C ILE A 109 -13.76 -1.15 -8.17
N GLU A 110 -13.49 0.10 -8.49
CA GLU A 110 -12.15 0.59 -8.84
C GLU A 110 -11.58 1.44 -7.72
N ILE A 111 -10.29 1.24 -7.43
CA ILE A 111 -9.51 2.18 -6.62
C ILE A 111 -9.01 3.29 -7.54
N LYS A 112 -9.48 4.50 -7.33
CA LYS A 112 -9.10 5.67 -8.16
C LYS A 112 -7.82 6.34 -7.69
N SER A 113 -7.64 6.42 -6.38
CA SER A 113 -6.44 7.01 -5.77
C SER A 113 -6.29 6.56 -4.34
N SER A 114 -5.08 6.67 -3.83
CA SER A 114 -4.76 6.45 -2.43
C SER A 114 -3.72 7.45 -1.95
N ALA A 115 -3.82 7.84 -0.69
CA ALA A 115 -2.83 8.65 0.00
C ALA A 115 -2.60 8.04 1.38
N ARG A 116 -1.35 8.03 1.82
CA ARG A 116 -0.97 7.34 3.03
C ARG A 116 0.11 8.09 3.78
N ASP A 117 -0.11 8.26 5.07
CA ASP A 117 0.90 8.61 6.08
C ASP A 117 1.13 7.33 6.91
N PRO A 118 2.19 6.54 6.60
CA PRO A 118 2.36 5.21 7.16
C PRO A 118 2.39 5.19 8.68
N GLY A 119 1.57 4.32 9.28
CA GLY A 119 1.44 4.17 10.73
C GLY A 119 0.55 5.21 11.41
N SER A 120 0.03 6.19 10.67
CA SER A 120 -0.86 7.24 11.19
C SER A 120 -2.24 7.16 10.55
N ARG A 121 -2.37 7.63 9.32
CA ARG A 121 -3.64 7.72 8.61
C ARG A 121 -3.49 7.50 7.12
N ALA A 122 -4.52 6.93 6.52
CA ALA A 122 -4.59 6.74 5.08
C ALA A 122 -5.98 7.06 4.55
N LYS A 123 -6.05 7.42 3.28
CA LYS A 123 -7.30 7.58 2.54
C LYS A 123 -7.22 6.78 1.25
N ILE A 124 -8.33 6.12 0.94
CA ILE A 124 -8.50 5.39 -0.31
C ILE A 124 -9.78 5.87 -0.98
N CYS A 125 -9.66 6.26 -2.24
CA CYS A 125 -10.79 6.75 -3.03
C CYS A 125 -11.26 5.64 -3.97
N VAL A 126 -12.52 5.29 -3.88
CA VAL A 126 -13.13 4.16 -4.60
C VAL A 126 -14.32 4.60 -5.43
N ASN A 127 -14.54 3.92 -6.54
CA ASN A 127 -15.65 4.14 -7.45
C ASN A 127 -16.28 2.81 -7.84
N ALA A 128 -17.62 2.72 -7.82
CA ALA A 128 -18.32 1.58 -8.38
C ALA A 128 -18.57 1.80 -9.87
N ILE A 129 -18.35 0.78 -10.68
CA ILE A 129 -18.67 0.79 -12.11
C ILE A 129 -20.18 0.73 -12.29
N ASP A 130 -20.84 -0.08 -11.46
CA ASP A 130 -22.30 -0.16 -11.41
C ASP A 130 -22.82 0.78 -10.30
N THR A 131 -23.66 1.73 -10.68
CA THR A 131 -24.27 2.72 -9.78
C THR A 131 -25.19 2.13 -8.72
N SER A 132 -25.60 0.86 -8.87
CA SER A 132 -26.38 0.14 -7.87
C SER A 132 -25.55 -0.36 -6.68
N LEU A 133 -24.22 -0.36 -6.81
CA LEU A 133 -23.28 -0.82 -5.79
C LEU A 133 -22.80 0.36 -4.94
N ASP A 134 -22.83 0.18 -3.60
CA ASP A 134 -22.19 1.09 -2.67
C ASP A 134 -20.69 0.73 -2.50
N PRO A 135 -19.75 1.48 -3.13
CA PRO A 135 -18.35 1.12 -3.08
C PRO A 135 -17.74 1.29 -1.70
N VAL A 136 -18.21 2.26 -0.93
CA VAL A 136 -17.72 2.50 0.45
C VAL A 136 -18.18 1.37 1.36
N GLY A 137 -19.48 1.04 1.32
CA GLY A 137 -20.02 -0.04 2.13
C GLY A 137 -19.39 -1.40 1.83
N ALA A 138 -19.11 -1.70 0.56
CA ALA A 138 -18.41 -2.92 0.16
C ALA A 138 -16.99 -3.00 0.72
N CYS A 139 -16.24 -1.91 0.71
CA CYS A 139 -14.89 -1.84 1.25
C CYS A 139 -14.86 -1.88 2.78
N VAL A 140 -15.85 -1.30 3.45
CA VAL A 140 -15.99 -1.38 4.92
C VAL A 140 -16.31 -2.81 5.34
N GLY A 141 -17.24 -3.47 4.65
CA GLY A 141 -17.71 -4.81 4.95
C GLY A 141 -18.64 -4.85 6.16
N MET A 142 -19.21 -6.03 6.44
CA MET A 142 -20.12 -6.21 7.58
C MET A 142 -19.43 -5.82 8.90
N ARG A 143 -20.01 -4.85 9.61
CA ARG A 143 -19.50 -4.33 10.88
C ARG A 143 -18.03 -3.88 10.82
N GLY A 144 -17.58 -3.44 9.64
CA GLY A 144 -16.21 -2.99 9.43
C GLY A 144 -15.17 -4.11 9.29
N SER A 145 -15.58 -5.36 9.08
CA SER A 145 -14.68 -6.51 9.10
C SER A 145 -13.56 -6.44 8.06
N ARG A 146 -13.87 -5.97 6.84
CA ARG A 146 -12.90 -5.90 5.74
C ARG A 146 -11.88 -4.79 5.96
N VAL A 147 -12.36 -3.57 6.26
CA VAL A 147 -11.46 -2.45 6.55
C VAL A 147 -10.61 -2.73 7.79
N GLN A 148 -11.17 -3.38 8.82
CA GLN A 148 -10.43 -3.73 10.02
C GLN A 148 -9.31 -4.74 9.76
N ALA A 149 -9.50 -5.68 8.84
CA ALA A 149 -8.44 -6.61 8.43
C ALA A 149 -7.24 -5.86 7.83
N VAL A 150 -7.50 -4.87 6.98
CA VAL A 150 -6.44 -4.01 6.41
C VAL A 150 -5.79 -3.13 7.48
N VAL A 151 -6.59 -2.51 8.36
CA VAL A 151 -6.10 -1.70 9.49
C VAL A 151 -5.15 -2.51 10.38
N ASN A 152 -5.52 -3.74 10.69
CA ASN A 152 -4.69 -4.62 11.52
C ASN A 152 -3.35 -4.97 10.85
N GLU A 153 -3.35 -5.26 9.55
CA GLU A 153 -2.12 -5.52 8.80
C GLU A 153 -1.21 -4.26 8.76
N LEU A 154 -1.80 -3.08 8.71
CA LEU A 154 -1.09 -1.79 8.71
C LEU A 154 -0.81 -1.23 10.12
N GLN A 155 -0.81 -2.10 11.13
CA GLN A 155 -0.46 -1.77 12.53
C GLN A 155 -1.33 -0.69 13.18
N GLY A 156 -2.62 -0.69 12.87
CA GLY A 156 -3.58 0.24 13.45
C GLY A 156 -3.68 1.59 12.74
N GLU A 157 -3.13 1.71 11.55
CA GLU A 157 -3.28 2.89 10.69
C GLU A 157 -4.77 3.18 10.41
N LYS A 158 -5.23 4.39 10.69
CA LYS A 158 -6.63 4.77 10.44
C LYS A 158 -6.87 4.94 8.95
N ILE A 159 -7.88 4.24 8.42
CA ILE A 159 -8.18 4.25 6.99
C ILE A 159 -9.55 4.88 6.77
N ASP A 160 -9.59 5.97 6.00
CA ASP A 160 -10.82 6.59 5.52
C ASP A 160 -11.09 6.14 4.07
N ILE A 161 -12.28 5.61 3.82
CA ILE A 161 -12.72 5.22 2.49
C ILE A 161 -13.59 6.34 1.93
N VAL A 162 -13.21 6.86 0.76
CA VAL A 162 -13.79 8.04 0.14
C VAL A 162 -14.48 7.66 -1.15
N ASN A 163 -15.70 8.14 -1.36
CA ASN A 163 -16.38 8.04 -2.65
C ASN A 163 -15.71 8.96 -3.66
N TRP A 164 -15.36 8.40 -4.82
CA TRP A 164 -14.85 9.16 -5.94
C TRP A 164 -15.97 9.91 -6.67
N SER A 165 -15.65 11.03 -7.28
CA SER A 165 -16.50 11.80 -8.18
C SER A 165 -15.67 12.39 -9.31
N GLU A 166 -16.29 12.63 -10.46
CA GLU A 166 -15.65 13.35 -11.57
C GLU A 166 -15.39 14.82 -11.21
N ASP A 167 -16.18 15.37 -10.28
CA ASP A 167 -15.97 16.73 -9.76
C ASP A 167 -14.92 16.71 -8.63
N PRO A 168 -13.74 17.34 -8.83
CA PRO A 168 -12.70 17.42 -7.82
C PRO A 168 -13.15 18.08 -6.52
N ALA A 169 -14.09 19.01 -6.57
CA ALA A 169 -14.62 19.69 -5.38
C ALA A 169 -15.41 18.71 -4.49
N ILE A 170 -16.16 17.80 -5.10
CA ILE A 170 -16.91 16.78 -4.38
C ILE A 170 -15.95 15.76 -3.76
N VAL A 171 -14.93 15.31 -4.49
CA VAL A 171 -13.91 14.37 -3.96
C VAL A 171 -13.20 14.97 -2.74
N VAL A 172 -12.81 16.23 -2.81
CA VAL A 172 -12.14 16.93 -1.69
C VAL A 172 -13.08 17.06 -0.49
N SER A 173 -14.34 17.44 -0.72
CA SER A 173 -15.34 17.53 0.35
C SER A 173 -15.56 16.17 1.03
N ASN A 174 -15.71 15.09 0.24
CA ASN A 174 -15.83 13.73 0.77
C ASN A 174 -14.58 13.31 1.56
N ALA A 175 -13.38 13.64 1.07
CA ALA A 175 -12.11 13.29 1.69
C ALA A 175 -11.86 14.03 3.01
N LEU A 176 -12.43 15.24 3.18
CA LEU A 176 -12.28 16.05 4.39
C LEU A 176 -13.38 15.78 5.42
N SER A 177 -14.44 15.05 5.07
CA SER A 177 -15.49 14.66 6.02
C SER A 177 -14.87 14.01 7.28
N PRO A 178 -15.35 14.36 8.50
CA PRO A 178 -16.56 15.14 8.84
C PRO A 178 -16.36 16.67 8.85
N ALA A 179 -15.21 17.20 8.44
CA ALA A 179 -14.99 18.64 8.36
C ALA A 179 -15.93 19.28 7.34
N GLU A 180 -16.59 20.38 7.72
CA GLU A 180 -17.48 21.11 6.83
C GLU A 180 -16.67 22.03 5.91
N VAL A 181 -16.73 21.74 4.62
CA VAL A 181 -16.08 22.53 3.58
C VAL A 181 -17.02 23.64 3.15
N GLN A 182 -16.65 24.88 3.39
CA GLN A 182 -17.44 26.05 3.00
C GLN A 182 -17.32 26.33 1.49
N ARG A 183 -16.11 26.20 0.96
CA ARG A 183 -15.82 26.52 -0.44
C ARG A 183 -14.58 25.77 -0.94
N VAL A 184 -14.66 25.31 -2.19
CA VAL A 184 -13.54 24.78 -2.94
C VAL A 184 -13.31 25.61 -4.18
N ASN A 185 -12.13 26.18 -4.32
CA ASN A 185 -11.72 26.87 -5.55
C ASN A 185 -10.82 25.94 -6.37
N VAL A 186 -11.27 25.56 -7.55
CA VAL A 186 -10.55 24.68 -8.45
C VAL A 186 -9.79 25.49 -9.49
N ASN A 187 -8.46 25.39 -9.50
CA ASN A 187 -7.63 25.95 -10.56
C ASN A 187 -7.06 24.81 -11.41
N SER A 188 -7.75 24.48 -12.49
CA SER A 188 -7.38 23.38 -13.39
C SER A 188 -6.07 23.62 -14.14
N VAL A 189 -5.72 24.86 -14.40
CA VAL A 189 -4.47 25.23 -15.11
C VAL A 189 -3.26 25.04 -14.20
N ALA A 190 -3.36 25.50 -12.94
CA ALA A 190 -2.29 25.36 -11.97
C ALA A 190 -2.31 23.99 -11.26
N LYS A 191 -3.29 23.12 -11.54
CA LYS A 191 -3.54 21.85 -10.83
C LYS A 191 -3.56 22.03 -9.31
N LYS A 192 -4.25 23.07 -8.86
CA LYS A 192 -4.32 23.49 -7.46
C LYS A 192 -5.77 23.57 -7.00
N LEU A 193 -6.01 23.18 -5.77
CA LEU A 193 -7.27 23.29 -5.07
C LEU A 193 -7.04 24.12 -3.80
N ASP A 194 -7.83 25.19 -3.62
CA ASP A 194 -7.86 25.96 -2.40
C ASP A 194 -9.17 25.64 -1.68
N VAL A 195 -9.07 25.09 -0.46
CA VAL A 195 -10.21 24.65 0.34
C VAL A 195 -10.38 25.59 1.52
N ILE A 196 -11.56 26.10 1.70
CA ILE A 196 -11.91 27.00 2.81
C ILE A 196 -12.78 26.23 3.81
N LEU A 197 -12.27 26.10 5.03
CA LEU A 197 -12.95 25.45 6.16
C LEU A 197 -13.37 26.48 7.20
N THR A 198 -14.30 26.12 8.08
CA THR A 198 -14.57 26.89 9.31
C THR A 198 -13.44 26.72 10.31
N GLU A 199 -13.22 27.72 11.17
CA GLU A 199 -12.18 27.66 12.22
C GLU A 199 -12.33 26.42 13.14
N GLU A 200 -13.56 25.99 13.40
CA GLU A 200 -13.88 24.81 14.22
C GLU A 200 -13.36 23.49 13.62
N ASN A 201 -13.08 23.46 12.34
CA ASN A 201 -12.61 22.29 11.59
C ASN A 201 -11.10 22.29 11.30
N LEU A 202 -10.33 23.21 11.88
CA LEU A 202 -8.88 23.33 11.69
C LEU A 202 -8.04 22.57 12.73
N SER A 203 -8.64 21.79 13.61
CA SER A 203 -7.96 21.04 14.68
C SER A 203 -7.63 19.59 14.28
#